data_2fcb575d4ec66322e91b41f92afb004a
#
_entry.id   2fcb575d4ec66322e91b41f92afb004a
#
_cell.length_a   1.000
_cell.length_b   1.000
_cell.length_c   1.000
_cell.angle_alpha   90.00
_cell.angle_beta   90.00
_cell.angle_gamma   90.00
#
_symmetry.space_group_name_H-M   'P 1'
#
loop_
_entity.id
_entity.type
_entity.pdbx_description
1 polymer ?
#
loop_
_entity_poly.entity_id
_entity_poly.type
_entity_poly.pdbx_seq_one_letter_code
_entity_poly.pdbx_strand_id
1 'polypeptide(L)'
;AWRVSEEPWMKWAEEWLDNFKIRLSAGSMGNGNVSPYSYTSEMTVSTADDIVLGGSYPSYTSVGSTVPVSLTWEKSTTYDVGLDLDFFNNRLSVSGDYYRRYTTDMYTASVALPAVYGTGSPKGNNAEMKTDGWELSLSWRDSFKLGGKPFDYSIKAMVWDSKSVITKYVNDTG
;
A
#
# COMPACT_ATOMS: atom_id res chain seq x y z
N ALA A 1 -2.39 14.91 -16.52
CA ALA A 1 -1.20 15.74 -16.41
C ALA A 1 -1.38 17.03 -17.18
N TRP A 2 -0.88 18.15 -16.68
CA TRP A 2 -0.92 19.45 -17.30
C TRP A 2 0.50 20.02 -17.38
N ARG A 3 0.93 20.38 -18.60
CA ARG A 3 2.23 21.01 -18.82
C ARG A 3 2.04 22.53 -18.79
N VAL A 4 2.31 23.13 -17.65
CA VAL A 4 2.10 24.55 -17.37
C VAL A 4 3.08 25.41 -18.16
N SER A 5 4.31 24.92 -18.41
CA SER A 5 5.34 25.65 -19.19
C SER A 5 4.92 25.95 -20.63
N GLU A 6 4.00 25.20 -21.21
CA GLU A 6 3.51 25.42 -22.58
C GLU A 6 2.43 26.52 -22.65
N GLU A 7 1.98 27.04 -21.52
CA GLU A 7 0.91 28.04 -21.49
C GLU A 7 1.44 29.43 -21.90
N PRO A 8 0.67 30.20 -22.68
CA PRO A 8 1.14 31.52 -23.20
C PRO A 8 1.57 32.51 -22.15
N TRP A 9 1.01 32.43 -20.95
CA TRP A 9 1.35 33.30 -19.82
C TRP A 9 2.63 32.91 -19.11
N MET A 10 3.23 31.72 -19.39
CA MET A 10 4.48 31.22 -18.81
C MET A 10 5.72 31.55 -19.65
N LYS A 11 5.59 32.21 -20.81
CA LYS A 11 6.69 32.52 -21.71
C LYS A 11 7.84 33.36 -21.08
N TRP A 12 7.53 34.10 -20.04
CA TRP A 12 8.55 34.85 -19.30
C TRP A 12 9.57 33.96 -18.58
N ALA A 13 9.24 32.68 -18.35
CA ALA A 13 10.08 31.70 -17.63
C ALA A 13 10.91 30.83 -18.59
N GLU A 14 10.68 30.86 -19.91
CA GLU A 14 11.30 29.94 -20.89
C GLU A 14 12.86 30.00 -20.88
N GLU A 15 13.45 31.10 -20.42
CA GLU A 15 14.92 31.23 -20.38
C GLU A 15 15.59 30.32 -19.34
N TRP A 16 14.88 29.94 -18.29
CA TRP A 16 15.46 29.18 -17.17
C TRP A 16 14.63 27.97 -16.73
N LEU A 17 13.36 27.91 -17.12
CA LEU A 17 12.41 26.83 -16.82
C LEU A 17 12.03 26.10 -18.12
N ASP A 18 12.61 24.95 -18.34
CA ASP A 18 12.41 24.17 -19.56
C ASP A 18 11.10 23.37 -19.52
N ASN A 19 10.70 22.91 -18.33
CA ASN A 19 9.48 22.13 -18.15
C ASN A 19 8.88 22.39 -16.78
N PHE A 20 7.57 22.65 -16.76
CA PHE A 20 6.76 22.65 -15.56
C PHE A 20 5.50 21.85 -15.81
N LYS A 21 5.41 20.71 -15.16
CA LYS A 21 4.30 19.79 -15.33
C LYS A 21 3.69 19.41 -14.00
N ILE A 22 2.37 19.49 -13.94
CA ILE A 22 1.56 19.03 -12.80
C ILE A 22 0.94 17.70 -13.16
N ARG A 23 1.04 16.74 -12.25
CA ARG A 23 0.43 15.42 -12.36
C ARG A 23 -0.61 15.26 -11.28
N LEU A 24 -1.77 14.76 -11.65
CA LEU A 24 -2.83 14.37 -10.73
C LEU A 24 -3.25 12.96 -11.10
N SER A 25 -3.31 12.08 -10.14
CA SER A 25 -3.83 10.74 -10.32
C SER A 25 -4.75 10.32 -9.19
N ALA A 26 -5.72 9.48 -9.52
CA ALA A 26 -6.58 8.81 -8.57
C ALA A 26 -6.85 7.40 -9.08
N GLY A 27 -6.67 6.40 -8.24
CA GLY A 27 -6.86 5.01 -8.60
C GLY A 27 -7.30 4.17 -7.42
N SER A 28 -8.04 3.11 -7.71
CA SER A 28 -8.48 2.13 -6.71
C SER A 28 -8.18 0.73 -7.18
N MET A 29 -7.63 -0.09 -6.29
CA MET A 29 -7.33 -1.49 -6.51
C MET A 29 -7.99 -2.35 -5.46
N GLY A 30 -8.52 -3.52 -5.88
CA GLY A 30 -8.93 -4.60 -4.98
C GLY A 30 -7.78 -5.58 -4.78
N ASN A 31 -7.57 -6.02 -3.54
CA ASN A 31 -6.62 -7.05 -3.19
C ASN A 31 -7.35 -8.21 -2.50
N GLY A 32 -7.25 -9.41 -3.08
CA GLY A 32 -7.84 -10.64 -2.56
C GLY A 32 -6.82 -11.54 -1.88
N ASN A 33 -5.94 -10.98 -1.07
CA ASN A 33 -4.89 -11.73 -0.37
C ASN A 33 -5.45 -12.60 0.77
N VAL A 34 -6.30 -13.53 0.41
CA VAL A 34 -6.87 -14.56 1.30
C VAL A 34 -6.49 -15.93 0.78
N SER A 35 -6.27 -16.88 1.68
CA SER A 35 -6.00 -18.26 1.29
C SER A 35 -7.16 -18.83 0.48
N PRO A 36 -6.93 -19.70 -0.52
CA PRO A 36 -7.98 -20.40 -1.20
C PRO A 36 -8.90 -21.12 -0.19
N TYR A 37 -10.20 -21.10 -0.46
CA TYR A 37 -11.23 -21.75 0.38
C TYR A 37 -11.43 -21.15 1.77
N SER A 38 -10.86 -19.98 2.10
CA SER A 38 -11.07 -19.29 3.39
C SER A 38 -12.54 -18.94 3.69
N TYR A 39 -13.42 -19.07 2.70
CA TYR A 39 -14.86 -18.84 2.79
C TYR A 39 -15.66 -20.11 3.07
N THR A 40 -15.00 -21.27 3.20
CA THR A 40 -15.65 -22.53 3.52
C THR A 40 -15.40 -22.90 4.97
N SER A 41 -16.48 -23.34 5.67
CA SER A 41 -16.34 -23.93 7.00
C SER A 41 -16.00 -25.40 6.84
N GLU A 42 -14.88 -25.82 7.39
CA GLU A 42 -14.42 -27.19 7.34
C GLU A 42 -14.55 -27.84 8.72
N MET A 43 -14.95 -29.12 8.76
CA MET A 43 -14.87 -29.93 9.93
C MET A 43 -13.67 -30.88 9.82
N THR A 44 -12.83 -30.90 10.84
CA THR A 44 -11.68 -31.80 10.89
C THR A 44 -11.99 -33.00 11.75
N VAL A 45 -11.77 -34.18 11.22
CA VAL A 45 -11.86 -35.43 11.97
C VAL A 45 -10.46 -35.79 12.45
N SER A 46 -10.29 -35.93 13.75
CA SER A 46 -9.04 -36.33 14.41
C SER A 46 -9.26 -37.51 15.33
N THR A 47 -8.19 -38.23 15.64
CA THR A 47 -8.22 -39.30 16.64
C THR A 47 -7.70 -38.73 17.96
N ALA A 48 -8.43 -38.97 19.06
CA ALA A 48 -7.98 -38.61 20.40
C ALA A 48 -6.74 -39.42 20.76
N ASP A 49 -5.79 -38.77 21.41
CA ASP A 49 -4.53 -39.39 21.89
C ASP A 49 -4.46 -39.46 23.43
N ASP A 50 -5.42 -38.83 24.10
CA ASP A 50 -5.52 -38.69 25.56
C ASP A 50 -6.67 -39.51 26.19
N ILE A 51 -7.58 -40.06 25.39
CA ILE A 51 -8.76 -40.79 25.84
C ILE A 51 -8.81 -42.15 25.15
N VAL A 52 -8.97 -43.23 25.91
CA VAL A 52 -9.16 -44.58 25.41
C VAL A 52 -10.58 -45.06 25.76
N LEU A 53 -11.36 -45.43 24.77
CA LEU A 53 -12.68 -46.00 24.93
C LEU A 53 -12.74 -47.40 24.31
N GLY A 54 -13.08 -48.44 25.11
CA GLY A 54 -13.17 -49.80 24.63
C GLY A 54 -11.86 -50.38 24.06
N GLY A 55 -10.71 -49.90 24.52
CA GLY A 55 -9.39 -50.33 24.08
C GLY A 55 -8.87 -49.67 22.80
N SER A 56 -9.55 -48.64 22.29
CA SER A 56 -9.13 -47.87 21.13
C SER A 56 -9.27 -46.37 21.35
N TYR A 57 -8.51 -45.60 20.61
CA TYR A 57 -8.60 -44.15 20.59
C TYR A 57 -9.82 -43.72 19.75
N PRO A 58 -10.80 -43.00 20.32
CA PRO A 58 -11.96 -42.57 19.58
C PRO A 58 -11.65 -41.48 18.59
N SER A 59 -12.35 -41.45 17.46
CA SER A 59 -12.35 -40.33 16.55
C SER A 59 -13.30 -39.24 17.05
N TYR A 60 -12.87 -37.98 16.94
CA TYR A 60 -13.69 -36.81 17.24
C TYR A 60 -13.69 -35.84 16.08
N THR A 61 -14.72 -35.02 16.00
CA THR A 61 -14.85 -33.97 14.99
C THR A 61 -14.74 -32.62 15.67
N SER A 62 -13.86 -31.80 15.17
CA SER A 62 -13.73 -30.41 15.57
C SER A 62 -14.21 -29.49 14.48
N VAL A 63 -14.85 -28.39 14.88
CA VAL A 63 -15.21 -27.28 13.97
C VAL A 63 -13.96 -26.47 13.71
N GLY A 64 -13.63 -26.28 12.46
CA GLY A 64 -12.53 -25.39 12.03
C GLY A 64 -12.78 -23.91 12.35
N SER A 65 -11.98 -23.04 11.82
CA SER A 65 -12.15 -21.60 11.99
C SER A 65 -13.50 -21.14 11.46
N THR A 66 -14.17 -20.27 12.22
CA THR A 66 -15.42 -19.65 11.77
C THR A 66 -15.16 -18.74 10.58
N VAL A 67 -16.00 -18.83 9.57
CA VAL A 67 -15.96 -17.99 8.37
C VAL A 67 -16.84 -16.76 8.60
N PRO A 68 -16.36 -15.54 8.33
CA PRO A 68 -17.19 -14.35 8.41
C PRO A 68 -18.29 -14.39 7.35
N VAL A 69 -19.49 -13.94 7.73
CA VAL A 69 -20.66 -13.89 6.84
C VAL A 69 -20.46 -12.90 5.67
N SER A 70 -19.58 -11.92 5.84
CA SER A 70 -19.31 -10.86 4.86
C SER A 70 -17.81 -10.77 4.60
N LEU A 71 -17.29 -11.67 3.77
CA LEU A 71 -15.91 -11.54 3.27
C LEU A 71 -15.93 -10.72 1.98
N THR A 72 -15.17 -9.63 1.96
CA THR A 72 -14.99 -8.78 0.79
C THR A 72 -13.52 -8.51 0.50
N TRP A 73 -13.23 -7.93 -0.66
CA TRP A 73 -11.90 -7.57 -1.08
C TRP A 73 -11.38 -6.37 -0.27
N GLU A 74 -10.13 -6.45 0.13
CA GLU A 74 -9.40 -5.31 0.62
C GLU A 74 -9.29 -4.29 -0.53
N LYS A 75 -9.67 -3.04 -0.28
CA LYS A 75 -9.67 -1.98 -1.26
C LYS A 75 -8.64 -0.92 -0.92
N SER A 76 -7.74 -0.65 -1.84
CA SER A 76 -6.75 0.43 -1.72
C SER A 76 -7.05 1.53 -2.72
N THR A 77 -7.37 2.72 -2.23
CA THR A 77 -7.60 3.91 -3.06
C THR A 77 -6.49 4.92 -2.81
N THR A 78 -5.79 5.32 -3.86
CA THR A 78 -4.67 6.27 -3.80
C THR A 78 -5.02 7.52 -4.59
N TYR A 79 -4.75 8.68 -3.99
CA TYR A 79 -4.75 10.00 -4.61
C TYR A 79 -3.31 10.50 -4.60
N ASP A 80 -2.86 11.02 -5.73
CA ASP A 80 -1.50 11.46 -5.92
C ASP A 80 -1.45 12.80 -6.65
N VAL A 81 -0.55 13.67 -6.20
CA VAL A 81 -0.26 14.97 -6.79
C VAL A 81 1.25 15.06 -6.99
N GLY A 82 1.68 15.19 -8.22
CA GLY A 82 3.09 15.28 -8.58
C GLY A 82 3.42 16.56 -9.34
N LEU A 83 4.66 16.99 -9.16
CA LEU A 83 5.28 18.13 -9.87
C LEU A 83 6.56 17.66 -10.53
N ASP A 84 6.74 17.98 -11.81
CA ASP A 84 7.98 17.80 -12.54
C ASP A 84 8.47 19.15 -13.04
N LEU A 85 9.70 19.50 -12.69
CA LEU A 85 10.35 20.76 -13.05
C LEU A 85 11.72 20.47 -13.66
N ASP A 86 12.01 21.04 -14.81
CA ASP A 86 13.32 20.99 -15.43
C ASP A 86 13.84 22.41 -15.67
N PHE A 87 15.10 22.62 -15.35
CA PHE A 87 15.75 23.94 -15.39
C PHE A 87 17.07 23.88 -16.14
N PHE A 88 17.49 25.06 -16.68
CA PHE A 88 18.81 25.29 -17.24
C PHE A 88 19.16 24.34 -18.38
N ASN A 89 18.31 24.25 -19.41
CA ASN A 89 18.43 23.33 -20.53
C ASN A 89 18.50 21.87 -20.08
N ASN A 90 17.57 21.50 -19.20
CA ASN A 90 17.43 20.15 -18.60
C ASN A 90 18.68 19.69 -17.79
N ARG A 91 19.48 20.62 -17.27
CA ARG A 91 20.59 20.27 -16.37
C ARG A 91 20.11 19.89 -14.98
N LEU A 92 19.13 20.63 -14.44
CA LEU A 92 18.52 20.34 -13.16
C LEU A 92 17.09 19.83 -13.36
N SER A 93 16.82 18.60 -12.93
CA SER A 93 15.47 18.04 -12.89
C SER A 93 15.06 17.84 -11.43
N VAL A 94 13.86 18.32 -11.09
CA VAL A 94 13.22 18.16 -9.79
C VAL A 94 11.90 17.47 -9.99
N SER A 95 11.66 16.36 -9.30
CA SER A 95 10.36 15.70 -9.27
C SER A 95 9.93 15.52 -7.83
N GLY A 96 8.71 15.92 -7.51
CA GLY A 96 8.12 15.76 -6.19
C GLY A 96 6.72 15.19 -6.29
N ASP A 97 6.41 14.25 -5.42
CA ASP A 97 5.11 13.59 -5.35
C ASP A 97 4.61 13.61 -3.91
N TYR A 98 3.33 13.86 -3.74
CA TYR A 98 2.60 13.68 -2.49
C TYR A 98 1.42 12.77 -2.74
N TYR A 99 1.33 11.69 -1.98
CA TYR A 99 0.24 10.73 -2.11
C TYR A 99 -0.47 10.48 -0.80
N ARG A 100 -1.75 10.18 -0.92
CA ARG A 100 -2.62 9.71 0.16
C ARG A 100 -3.31 8.45 -0.26
N ARG A 101 -3.10 7.37 0.52
CA ARG A 101 -3.69 6.07 0.30
C ARG A 101 -4.64 5.73 1.45
N TYR A 102 -5.83 5.32 1.10
CA TYR A 102 -6.80 4.72 2.00
C TYR A 102 -6.90 3.24 1.70
N THR A 103 -6.62 2.40 2.69
CA THR A 103 -6.85 0.96 2.60
C THR A 103 -8.03 0.63 3.49
N THR A 104 -9.11 0.15 2.90
CA THR A 104 -10.36 -0.19 3.57
C THR A 104 -10.61 -1.69 3.49
N ASP A 105 -11.46 -2.20 4.35
CA ASP A 105 -11.86 -3.60 4.40
C ASP A 105 -10.67 -4.57 4.54
N MET A 106 -9.65 -4.18 5.32
CA MET A 106 -8.48 -5.01 5.56
C MET A 106 -8.87 -6.29 6.30
N TYR A 107 -8.44 -7.43 5.78
CA TYR A 107 -8.73 -8.75 6.35
C TYR A 107 -7.82 -9.04 7.54
N THR A 108 -8.34 -8.83 8.75
CA THR A 108 -7.60 -8.94 10.01
C THR A 108 -8.35 -9.81 11.02
N ALA A 109 -7.67 -10.17 12.11
CA ALA A 109 -8.32 -10.83 13.22
C ALA A 109 -9.49 -9.97 13.76
N SER A 110 -10.61 -10.63 14.04
CA SER A 110 -11.76 -10.01 14.70
C SER A 110 -11.58 -10.02 16.22
N VAL A 111 -12.59 -9.53 16.94
CA VAL A 111 -12.67 -9.57 18.40
C VAL A 111 -12.38 -10.95 18.94
N ALA A 112 -11.62 -11.02 20.03
CA ALA A 112 -11.37 -12.27 20.74
C ALA A 112 -12.68 -12.86 21.26
N LEU A 113 -12.97 -14.10 20.88
CA LEU A 113 -14.15 -14.81 21.39
C LEU A 113 -13.85 -15.42 22.76
N PRO A 114 -14.84 -15.50 23.67
CA PRO A 114 -14.71 -16.23 24.93
C PRO A 114 -14.28 -17.69 24.69
N ALA A 115 -13.46 -18.24 25.59
CA ALA A 115 -12.94 -19.60 25.46
C ALA A 115 -14.05 -20.67 25.34
N VAL A 116 -15.23 -20.39 25.87
CA VAL A 116 -16.41 -21.28 25.76
C VAL A 116 -16.93 -21.47 24.33
N TYR A 117 -16.50 -20.62 23.40
CA TYR A 117 -16.87 -20.71 21.99
C TYR A 117 -16.21 -21.91 21.28
N GLY A 118 -15.12 -22.46 21.83
CA GLY A 118 -14.47 -23.68 21.38
C GLY A 118 -13.69 -23.59 20.09
N THR A 119 -13.59 -22.42 19.47
CA THR A 119 -12.79 -22.18 18.26
C THR A 119 -12.14 -20.81 18.28
N GLY A 120 -11.13 -20.61 17.43
CA GLY A 120 -10.44 -19.32 17.31
C GLY A 120 -11.33 -18.20 16.77
N SER A 121 -10.98 -16.96 17.10
CA SER A 121 -11.69 -15.80 16.60
C SER A 121 -11.67 -15.74 15.08
N PRO A 122 -12.80 -15.47 14.41
CA PRO A 122 -12.84 -15.34 12.97
C PRO A 122 -12.00 -14.16 12.52
N LYS A 123 -11.43 -14.25 11.34
CA LYS A 123 -10.90 -13.08 10.64
C LYS A 123 -12.01 -12.43 9.84
N GLY A 124 -11.92 -11.14 9.60
CA GLY A 124 -12.91 -10.41 8.82
C GLY A 124 -12.34 -9.09 8.30
N ASN A 125 -13.15 -8.35 7.56
CA ASN A 125 -12.80 -7.03 7.03
C ASN A 125 -13.00 -5.96 8.11
N ASN A 126 -12.10 -5.93 9.10
CA ASN A 126 -12.29 -5.23 10.38
C ASN A 126 -11.42 -3.99 10.54
N ALA A 127 -10.49 -3.72 9.63
CA ALA A 127 -9.56 -2.63 9.79
C ALA A 127 -9.51 -1.71 8.57
N GLU A 128 -9.16 -0.45 8.84
CA GLU A 128 -8.90 0.57 7.83
C GLU A 128 -7.61 1.30 8.18
N MET A 129 -6.86 1.67 7.16
CA MET A 129 -5.59 2.38 7.31
C MET A 129 -5.51 3.54 6.32
N LYS A 130 -4.91 4.62 6.77
CA LYS A 130 -4.55 5.77 5.95
C LYS A 130 -3.04 5.91 5.93
N THR A 131 -2.47 6.07 4.74
CA THR A 131 -1.05 6.35 4.56
C THR A 131 -0.90 7.66 3.81
N ASP A 132 -0.20 8.61 4.40
CA ASP A 132 0.27 9.83 3.76
C ASP A 132 1.76 9.70 3.49
N GLY A 133 2.22 10.02 2.30
CA GLY A 133 3.64 9.97 1.97
C GLY A 133 4.02 11.03 0.94
N TRP A 134 5.30 11.32 0.89
CA TRP A 134 5.89 12.23 -0.09
C TRP A 134 7.25 11.74 -0.56
N GLU A 135 7.60 12.10 -1.77
CA GLU A 135 8.85 11.75 -2.42
C GLU A 135 9.42 12.99 -3.11
N LEU A 136 10.72 13.20 -3.02
CA LEU A 136 11.44 14.26 -3.71
C LEU A 136 12.66 13.66 -4.39
N SER A 137 12.82 13.94 -5.67
CA SER A 137 13.97 13.54 -6.48
C SER A 137 14.61 14.76 -7.10
N LEU A 138 15.91 14.89 -6.96
CA LEU A 138 16.74 15.90 -7.57
C LEU A 138 17.76 15.22 -8.46
N SER A 139 17.89 15.66 -9.69
CA SER A 139 18.89 15.15 -10.63
C SER A 139 19.60 16.33 -11.29
N TRP A 140 20.90 16.34 -11.16
CA TRP A 140 21.77 17.27 -11.86
C TRP A 140 22.60 16.53 -12.90
N ARG A 141 22.64 17.03 -14.12
CA ARG A 141 23.54 16.49 -15.16
C ARG A 141 24.17 17.68 -15.92
N ASP A 142 25.44 17.50 -16.20
CA ASP A 142 26.17 18.51 -16.97
C ASP A 142 27.30 17.85 -17.76
N SER A 143 27.82 18.60 -18.76
CA SER A 143 28.93 18.14 -19.58
C SER A 143 29.94 19.30 -19.75
N PHE A 144 31.22 18.93 -19.68
CA PHE A 144 32.31 19.86 -19.95
C PHE A 144 33.47 19.15 -20.66
N LYS A 145 34.41 19.92 -21.19
CA LYS A 145 35.60 19.36 -21.85
C LYS A 145 36.75 19.22 -20.85
N LEU A 146 37.24 18.00 -20.63
CA LEU A 146 38.40 17.72 -19.81
C LEU A 146 39.53 17.21 -20.72
N GLY A 147 40.64 17.96 -20.83
CA GLY A 147 41.76 17.62 -21.71
C GLY A 147 41.35 17.49 -23.20
N GLY A 148 40.39 18.29 -23.65
CA GLY A 148 39.89 18.26 -25.03
C GLY A 148 38.86 17.16 -25.33
N LYS A 149 38.56 16.27 -24.40
CA LYS A 149 37.53 15.20 -24.51
C LYS A 149 36.27 15.62 -23.75
N PRO A 150 35.06 15.25 -24.25
CA PRO A 150 33.84 15.49 -23.52
C PRO A 150 33.80 14.62 -22.24
N PHE A 151 33.39 15.21 -21.14
CA PHE A 151 33.16 14.55 -19.87
C PHE A 151 31.74 14.88 -19.40
N ASP A 152 30.91 13.85 -19.35
CA ASP A 152 29.52 13.95 -18.92
C ASP A 152 29.39 13.34 -17.52
N TYR A 153 28.65 14.02 -16.65
CA TYR A 153 28.34 13.50 -15.32
C TYR A 153 26.92 13.77 -14.92
N SER A 154 26.40 12.92 -14.03
CA SER A 154 25.10 13.09 -13.42
C SER A 154 25.13 12.72 -11.94
N ILE A 155 24.42 13.50 -11.14
CA ILE A 155 24.23 13.25 -9.70
C ILE A 155 22.73 13.24 -9.44
N LYS A 156 22.26 12.21 -8.75
CA LYS A 156 20.86 12.06 -8.35
C LYS A 156 20.77 11.89 -6.84
N ALA A 157 19.90 12.67 -6.20
CA ALA A 157 19.52 12.53 -4.81
C ALA A 157 18.02 12.28 -4.72
N MET A 158 17.62 11.42 -3.80
CA MET A 158 16.21 11.12 -3.53
C MET A 158 15.99 11.10 -2.03
N VAL A 159 14.86 11.64 -1.61
CA VAL A 159 14.40 11.57 -0.22
C VAL A 159 12.90 11.34 -0.22
N TRP A 160 12.44 10.50 0.69
CA TRP A 160 11.03 10.18 0.86
C TRP A 160 10.71 9.90 2.32
N ASP A 161 9.46 10.09 2.69
CA ASP A 161 8.94 9.66 3.98
C ASP A 161 7.46 9.31 3.85
N SER A 162 6.99 8.41 4.72
CA SER A 162 5.59 8.03 4.76
C SER A 162 5.14 7.71 6.17
N LYS A 163 3.89 8.06 6.47
CA LYS A 163 3.24 7.78 7.74
C LYS A 163 1.93 7.05 7.52
N SER A 164 1.84 5.85 8.11
CA SER A 164 0.60 5.06 8.13
C SER A 164 -0.07 5.14 9.49
N VAL A 165 -1.39 5.32 9.49
CA VAL A 165 -2.22 5.38 10.69
C VAL A 165 -3.42 4.47 10.48
N ILE A 166 -3.68 3.59 11.44
CA ILE A 166 -4.91 2.80 11.48
C ILE A 166 -6.05 3.75 11.85
N THR A 167 -7.04 3.88 10.98
CA THR A 167 -8.20 4.76 11.16
C THR A 167 -9.40 4.06 11.74
N LYS A 168 -9.46 2.74 11.56
CA LYS A 168 -10.47 1.89 12.15
C LYS A 168 -9.88 0.51 12.45
N TYR A 169 -10.17 0.02 13.62
CA TYR A 169 -9.84 -1.35 14.01
C TYR A 169 -10.91 -1.83 14.99
N VAL A 170 -11.55 -2.95 14.67
CA VAL A 170 -12.54 -3.55 15.58
C VAL A 170 -11.78 -4.27 16.69
N ASN A 171 -11.75 -3.66 17.85
CA ASN A 171 -11.05 -4.13 19.04
C ASN A 171 -12.05 -4.08 20.21
N ASP A 172 -12.14 -5.16 20.98
CA ASP A 172 -13.07 -5.29 22.11
C ASP A 172 -12.55 -4.60 23.40
N THR A 173 -11.36 -4.07 23.36
CA THR A 173 -10.75 -3.34 24.47
C THR A 173 -10.86 -1.83 24.27
N GLY A 174 -12.07 -1.32 24.18
CA GLY A 174 -12.49 0.08 24.08
C GLY A 174 -11.44 1.18 24.10
#